data_6c6376c37358fa7c01458f23ce2a7907
#
_entry.id   6c6376c37358fa7c01458f23ce2a7907
#
_cell.length_a   1.000
_cell.length_b   1.000
_cell.length_c   1.000
_cell.angle_alpha   90.00
_cell.angle_beta   90.00
_cell.angle_gamma   90.00
#
_symmetry.space_group_name_H-M   'P 1'
#
loop_
_entity.id
_entity.type
_entity.pdbx_description
1 polymer ?
#
loop_
_entity_poly.entity_id
_entity_poly.type
_entity_poly.pdbx_seq_one_letter_code
_entity_poly.pdbx_strand_id
1 'polypeptide(L)'
;VTNKITIMNFRIEKDTMGEVQVPAEKYWGAQTERSRNNFKIGEEGSMPSEIIEAFAYLKKAAAFANCDLGVLPLEKRDLIAQVCDEILSGKLADQFPLVIWQTGSGTQSNMNINEVISNRAHVLNGGTLGEKSSIHPNDDVNKSQSSNDTFPTAMHIAAYKKLVEKTFPAVERLRDSLTKKSEDFKDIIKVGRTHLMDATPLTLGQEFSGYASQLDYGLKALSNTLEHLRELALGGTAVGTGLNAPKNYDTKVAKYISEFTELPFITAPNKFEALAAHDAIVESHGALKQIAVSLFKIAQDIRMMASGPRSGIGEIFIPENEPGSSIMPGKVNPTQPEAVTMVCAQILGNDTTISFAGTQGHFELNVFKPVMAYNFLQSAELLADACISFDEHCVSGILPNKLKINSLLENSLMLVTALNPHIGYENAAKIAKSAYNNGTSLREEAINSGMLTGEEFDSWVNPKDMI
;
A
#
# COMPACT_ATOMS: atom_id res chain seq x y z
N VAL A 1 -12.38 20.71 -39.03
CA VAL A 1 -12.43 19.61 -38.04
C VAL A 1 -13.88 19.15 -38.03
N THR A 2 -14.18 18.12 -38.80
CA THR A 2 -15.51 17.50 -38.88
C THR A 2 -15.73 16.66 -37.62
N ASN A 3 -16.57 17.13 -36.70
CA ASN A 3 -17.09 16.31 -35.61
C ASN A 3 -17.86 15.16 -36.24
N LYS A 4 -17.29 13.95 -36.26
CA LYS A 4 -18.03 12.70 -36.44
C LYS A 4 -18.94 12.54 -35.23
N ILE A 5 -20.22 12.86 -35.39
CA ILE A 5 -21.25 12.42 -34.42
C ILE A 5 -21.29 10.89 -34.56
N THR A 6 -20.66 10.20 -33.61
CA THR A 6 -20.81 8.75 -33.48
C THR A 6 -22.24 8.52 -32.99
N ILE A 7 -23.11 8.05 -33.89
CA ILE A 7 -24.46 7.62 -33.50
C ILE A 7 -24.25 6.38 -32.62
N MET A 8 -24.43 6.52 -31.32
CA MET A 8 -24.40 5.37 -30.41
C MET A 8 -25.66 4.52 -30.72
N ASN A 9 -25.43 3.31 -31.15
CA ASN A 9 -26.50 2.33 -31.27
C ASN A 9 -26.78 1.74 -29.88
N PHE A 10 -28.05 1.55 -29.56
CA PHE A 10 -28.48 0.94 -28.30
C PHE A 10 -29.25 -0.35 -28.61
N ARG A 11 -29.16 -1.31 -27.69
CA ARG A 11 -30.02 -2.46 -27.61
C ARG A 11 -30.92 -2.36 -26.37
N ILE A 12 -32.02 -3.05 -26.37
CA ILE A 12 -32.93 -3.13 -25.22
C ILE A 12 -32.55 -4.36 -24.41
N GLU A 13 -32.24 -4.13 -23.13
CA GLU A 13 -32.08 -5.16 -22.11
C GLU A 13 -33.23 -5.06 -21.10
N LYS A 14 -33.50 -6.13 -20.36
CA LYS A 14 -34.61 -6.18 -19.41
C LYS A 14 -34.19 -6.84 -18.12
N ASP A 15 -34.58 -6.22 -17.02
CA ASP A 15 -34.49 -6.79 -15.66
C ASP A 15 -35.86 -6.79 -14.97
N THR A 16 -35.92 -7.07 -13.68
CA THR A 16 -37.16 -7.10 -12.88
C THR A 16 -37.86 -5.74 -12.78
N MET A 17 -37.17 -4.63 -13.10
CA MET A 17 -37.72 -3.27 -13.10
C MET A 17 -38.20 -2.81 -14.47
N GLY A 18 -38.02 -3.62 -15.52
CA GLY A 18 -38.42 -3.32 -16.87
C GLY A 18 -37.29 -3.15 -17.86
N GLU A 19 -37.55 -2.47 -18.98
CA GLU A 19 -36.60 -2.27 -20.06
C GLU A 19 -35.66 -1.12 -19.80
N VAL A 20 -34.41 -1.25 -20.32
CA VAL A 20 -33.39 -0.22 -20.31
C VAL A 20 -32.55 -0.29 -21.59
N GLN A 21 -32.13 0.88 -22.09
CA GLN A 21 -31.26 0.99 -23.26
C GLN A 21 -29.79 0.84 -22.82
N VAL A 22 -29.10 -0.11 -23.42
CA VAL A 22 -27.67 -0.40 -23.18
C VAL A 22 -26.93 -0.18 -24.50
N PRO A 23 -25.70 0.39 -24.50
CA PRO A 23 -24.88 0.52 -25.70
C PRO A 23 -24.74 -0.85 -26.41
N ALA A 24 -25.00 -0.89 -27.71
CA ALA A 24 -25.19 -2.14 -28.45
C ALA A 24 -23.97 -3.07 -28.46
N GLU A 25 -22.76 -2.46 -28.43
CA GLU A 25 -21.47 -3.16 -28.47
C GLU A 25 -20.94 -3.61 -27.10
N LYS A 26 -21.55 -3.15 -25.99
CA LYS A 26 -21.08 -3.47 -24.65
C LYS A 26 -21.66 -4.78 -24.13
N TYR A 27 -20.85 -5.54 -23.39
CA TYR A 27 -21.27 -6.81 -22.80
C TYR A 27 -22.03 -6.66 -21.47
N TRP A 28 -21.97 -5.51 -20.79
CA TRP A 28 -22.82 -5.33 -19.61
C TRP A 28 -24.30 -5.27 -19.96
N GLY A 29 -25.15 -5.50 -18.97
CA GLY A 29 -26.59 -5.59 -19.16
C GLY A 29 -27.38 -4.49 -18.44
N ALA A 30 -28.64 -4.79 -18.14
CA ALA A 30 -29.63 -3.85 -17.60
C ALA A 30 -29.22 -3.32 -16.22
N GLN A 31 -28.74 -4.15 -15.30
CA GLN A 31 -28.43 -3.73 -13.93
C GLN A 31 -27.21 -2.81 -13.89
N THR A 32 -26.19 -3.10 -14.68
CA THR A 32 -25.03 -2.22 -14.82
C THR A 32 -25.43 -0.86 -15.39
N GLU A 33 -26.24 -0.83 -16.44
CA GLU A 33 -26.68 0.43 -17.06
C GLU A 33 -27.53 1.27 -16.10
N ARG A 34 -28.39 0.63 -15.30
CA ARG A 34 -29.13 1.34 -14.23
C ARG A 34 -28.19 1.94 -13.21
N SER A 35 -27.14 1.21 -12.79
CA SER A 35 -26.14 1.71 -11.85
C SER A 35 -25.39 2.93 -12.41
N ARG A 36 -24.96 2.89 -13.68
CA ARG A 36 -24.33 4.04 -14.36
C ARG A 36 -25.24 5.28 -14.37
N ASN A 37 -26.53 5.08 -14.56
CA ASN A 37 -27.49 6.18 -14.56
C ASN A 37 -27.85 6.69 -13.16
N ASN A 38 -27.82 5.82 -12.14
CA ASN A 38 -28.19 6.15 -10.77
C ASN A 38 -27.05 6.80 -9.98
N PHE A 39 -25.81 6.36 -10.18
CA PHE A 39 -24.65 6.80 -9.40
C PHE A 39 -23.68 7.63 -10.26
N LYS A 40 -24.02 8.89 -10.50
CA LYS A 40 -23.16 9.86 -11.20
C LYS A 40 -22.30 10.61 -10.19
N ILE A 41 -21.44 9.88 -9.45
CA ILE A 41 -20.60 10.40 -8.36
C ILE A 41 -19.16 10.02 -8.63
N GLY A 42 -18.29 11.03 -8.80
CA GLY A 42 -16.88 10.81 -9.10
C GLY A 42 -16.62 10.37 -10.54
N GLU A 43 -15.48 9.76 -10.77
CA GLU A 43 -15.02 9.34 -12.10
C GLU A 43 -15.64 8.01 -12.51
N GLU A 44 -16.15 7.92 -13.73
CA GLU A 44 -16.66 6.67 -14.32
C GLU A 44 -15.50 5.65 -14.43
N GLY A 45 -15.77 4.39 -14.12
CA GLY A 45 -14.75 3.34 -14.12
C GLY A 45 -13.77 3.40 -12.93
N SER A 46 -14.13 4.11 -11.85
CA SER A 46 -13.26 4.23 -10.67
C SER A 46 -13.21 2.99 -9.78
N MET A 47 -14.01 1.94 -10.05
CA MET A 47 -13.83 0.65 -9.37
C MET A 47 -12.44 0.08 -9.75
N PRO A 48 -11.56 -0.23 -8.76
CA PRO A 48 -10.22 -0.72 -9.06
C PRO A 48 -10.22 -1.98 -9.95
N SER A 49 -9.32 -2.02 -10.93
CA SER A 49 -9.16 -3.17 -11.82
C SER A 49 -8.83 -4.46 -11.07
N GLU A 50 -8.11 -4.35 -9.95
CA GLU A 50 -7.79 -5.46 -9.07
C GLU A 50 -9.03 -6.14 -8.48
N ILE A 51 -10.09 -5.39 -8.23
CA ILE A 51 -11.38 -5.94 -7.79
C ILE A 51 -12.03 -6.71 -8.95
N ILE A 52 -11.95 -6.21 -10.18
CA ILE A 52 -12.47 -6.90 -11.37
C ILE A 52 -11.71 -8.19 -11.63
N GLU A 53 -10.37 -8.16 -11.55
CA GLU A 53 -9.53 -9.35 -11.65
C GLU A 53 -9.85 -10.38 -10.56
N ALA A 54 -10.00 -9.92 -9.30
CA ALA A 54 -10.38 -10.77 -8.18
C ALA A 54 -11.74 -11.44 -8.40
N PHE A 55 -12.71 -10.70 -8.93
CA PHE A 55 -13.99 -11.28 -9.34
C PHE A 55 -13.84 -12.32 -10.45
N ALA A 56 -12.96 -12.11 -11.42
CA ALA A 56 -12.74 -13.09 -12.49
C ALA A 56 -12.19 -14.42 -11.93
N TYR A 57 -11.20 -14.37 -11.02
CA TYR A 57 -10.75 -15.57 -10.29
C TYR A 57 -11.86 -16.24 -9.50
N LEU A 58 -12.65 -15.46 -8.76
CA LEU A 58 -13.78 -15.94 -7.97
C LEU A 58 -14.83 -16.61 -8.84
N LYS A 59 -15.26 -15.97 -9.92
CA LYS A 59 -16.32 -16.51 -10.81
C LYS A 59 -15.85 -17.78 -11.54
N LYS A 60 -14.60 -17.83 -11.97
CA LYS A 60 -13.99 -19.03 -12.52
C LYS A 60 -14.01 -20.16 -11.50
N ALA A 61 -13.54 -19.91 -10.29
CA ALA A 61 -13.51 -20.88 -9.19
C ALA A 61 -14.94 -21.36 -8.81
N ALA A 62 -15.89 -20.44 -8.76
CA ALA A 62 -17.29 -20.75 -8.47
C ALA A 62 -17.90 -21.67 -9.55
N ALA A 63 -17.60 -21.42 -10.83
CA ALA A 63 -18.07 -22.27 -11.92
C ALA A 63 -17.52 -23.70 -11.82
N PHE A 64 -16.22 -23.85 -11.49
CA PHE A 64 -15.59 -25.14 -11.27
C PHE A 64 -16.17 -25.87 -10.06
N ALA A 65 -16.31 -25.20 -8.93
CA ALA A 65 -16.89 -25.76 -7.71
C ALA A 65 -18.34 -26.23 -7.93
N ASN A 66 -19.16 -25.40 -8.57
CA ASN A 66 -20.57 -25.73 -8.88
C ASN A 66 -20.68 -26.90 -9.87
N CYS A 67 -19.77 -26.99 -10.84
CA CYS A 67 -19.73 -28.10 -11.78
C CYS A 67 -19.38 -29.39 -11.07
N ASP A 68 -18.33 -29.41 -10.25
CA ASP A 68 -17.93 -30.59 -9.47
C ASP A 68 -19.00 -31.05 -8.47
N LEU A 69 -19.82 -30.14 -7.98
CA LEU A 69 -20.93 -30.42 -7.08
C LEU A 69 -22.23 -30.77 -7.82
N GLY A 70 -22.17 -30.87 -9.15
CA GLY A 70 -23.27 -31.32 -9.99
C GLY A 70 -24.42 -30.32 -10.17
N VAL A 71 -24.21 -29.03 -9.83
CA VAL A 71 -25.25 -27.99 -9.92
C VAL A 71 -25.05 -27.00 -11.09
N LEU A 72 -23.94 -27.14 -11.84
CA LEU A 72 -23.67 -26.39 -13.07
C LEU A 72 -23.17 -27.36 -14.16
N PRO A 73 -23.74 -27.34 -15.38
CA PRO A 73 -23.27 -28.17 -16.49
C PRO A 73 -21.85 -27.83 -16.92
N LEU A 74 -21.10 -28.84 -17.39
CA LEU A 74 -19.71 -28.74 -17.85
C LEU A 74 -19.53 -27.65 -18.92
N GLU A 75 -20.38 -27.62 -19.92
CA GLU A 75 -20.37 -26.66 -21.03
C GLU A 75 -20.48 -25.21 -20.53
N LYS A 76 -21.37 -24.96 -19.55
CA LYS A 76 -21.52 -23.64 -18.95
C LYS A 76 -20.29 -23.24 -18.11
N ARG A 77 -19.70 -24.19 -17.34
CA ARG A 77 -18.45 -23.98 -16.62
C ARG A 77 -17.35 -23.51 -17.56
N ASP A 78 -17.17 -24.21 -18.70
CA ASP A 78 -16.09 -23.93 -19.64
C ASP A 78 -16.25 -22.56 -20.31
N LEU A 79 -17.46 -22.19 -20.70
CA LEU A 79 -17.76 -20.87 -21.24
C LEU A 79 -17.52 -19.75 -20.20
N ILE A 80 -17.97 -19.92 -18.97
CA ILE A 80 -17.72 -18.96 -17.89
C ILE A 80 -16.21 -18.81 -17.65
N ALA A 81 -15.49 -19.92 -17.55
CA ALA A 81 -14.04 -19.91 -17.33
C ALA A 81 -13.29 -19.21 -18.47
N GLN A 82 -13.68 -19.46 -19.73
CA GLN A 82 -13.06 -18.79 -20.88
C GLN A 82 -13.23 -17.26 -20.83
N VAL A 83 -14.42 -16.77 -20.46
CA VAL A 83 -14.63 -15.32 -20.33
C VAL A 83 -13.87 -14.75 -19.15
N CYS A 84 -13.78 -15.47 -18.03
CA CYS A 84 -12.92 -15.05 -16.90
C CYS A 84 -11.46 -14.90 -17.32
N ASP A 85 -10.94 -15.81 -18.15
CA ASP A 85 -9.57 -15.71 -18.70
C ASP A 85 -9.43 -14.54 -19.68
N GLU A 86 -10.45 -14.19 -20.46
CA GLU A 86 -10.45 -12.96 -21.26
C GLU A 86 -10.42 -11.70 -20.38
N ILE A 87 -11.12 -11.69 -19.24
CA ILE A 87 -11.07 -10.57 -18.27
C ILE A 87 -9.67 -10.46 -17.67
N LEU A 88 -9.08 -11.56 -17.17
CA LEU A 88 -7.75 -11.60 -16.58
C LEU A 88 -6.65 -11.18 -17.57
N SER A 89 -6.85 -11.43 -18.86
CA SER A 89 -5.91 -10.96 -19.90
C SER A 89 -6.05 -9.47 -20.26
N GLY A 90 -7.02 -8.76 -19.66
CA GLY A 90 -7.30 -7.35 -19.96
C GLY A 90 -8.14 -7.10 -21.23
N LYS A 91 -8.52 -8.15 -21.97
CA LYS A 91 -9.27 -8.04 -23.24
C LYS A 91 -10.64 -7.37 -23.10
N LEU A 92 -11.24 -7.42 -21.92
CA LEU A 92 -12.55 -6.86 -21.62
C LEU A 92 -12.48 -5.67 -20.65
N ALA A 93 -11.36 -5.00 -20.53
CA ALA A 93 -11.14 -3.92 -19.56
C ALA A 93 -12.15 -2.75 -19.68
N ASP A 94 -12.64 -2.46 -20.88
CA ASP A 94 -13.62 -1.40 -21.18
C ASP A 94 -15.08 -1.78 -20.85
N GLN A 95 -15.30 -2.95 -20.21
CA GLN A 95 -16.63 -3.46 -19.88
C GLN A 95 -17.04 -3.20 -18.42
N PHE A 96 -16.24 -2.49 -17.64
CA PHE A 96 -16.44 -2.27 -16.21
C PHE A 96 -16.49 -0.77 -15.87
N PRO A 97 -17.61 -0.09 -16.22
CA PRO A 97 -17.71 1.37 -16.15
C PRO A 97 -18.12 1.89 -14.77
N LEU A 98 -18.31 1.02 -13.75
CA LEU A 98 -18.94 1.43 -12.50
C LEU A 98 -18.01 2.22 -11.59
N VAL A 99 -18.61 3.09 -10.81
CA VAL A 99 -17.93 3.91 -9.80
C VAL A 99 -17.85 3.18 -8.46
N ILE A 100 -16.91 3.59 -7.60
CA ILE A 100 -16.86 3.10 -6.21
C ILE A 100 -18.04 3.61 -5.37
N TRP A 101 -18.61 4.76 -5.71
CA TRP A 101 -19.75 5.40 -5.03
C TRP A 101 -21.07 4.79 -5.49
N GLN A 102 -21.25 3.49 -5.19
CA GLN A 102 -22.42 2.67 -5.51
C GLN A 102 -23.04 2.11 -4.22
N THR A 103 -23.93 1.13 -4.32
CA THR A 103 -24.41 0.46 -3.10
C THR A 103 -23.23 -0.14 -2.31
N GLY A 104 -23.25 0.07 -1.01
CA GLY A 104 -22.14 -0.31 -0.15
C GLY A 104 -21.90 -1.82 0.01
N SER A 105 -22.84 -2.65 -0.45
CA SER A 105 -22.67 -4.10 -0.56
C SER A 105 -21.80 -4.51 -1.75
N GLY A 106 -21.63 -3.63 -2.75
CA GLY A 106 -20.95 -3.94 -4.00
C GLY A 106 -21.77 -4.75 -5.00
N THR A 107 -23.11 -4.80 -4.81
CA THR A 107 -23.99 -5.59 -5.67
C THR A 107 -23.89 -5.22 -7.14
N GLN A 108 -23.77 -3.92 -7.46
CA GLN A 108 -23.68 -3.51 -8.86
C GLN A 108 -22.39 -4.01 -9.52
N SER A 109 -21.25 -4.00 -8.83
CA SER A 109 -20.01 -4.58 -9.36
C SER A 109 -20.11 -6.10 -9.55
N ASN A 110 -20.71 -6.82 -8.60
CA ASN A 110 -20.99 -8.25 -8.76
C ASN A 110 -21.90 -8.51 -9.96
N MET A 111 -22.95 -7.70 -10.17
CA MET A 111 -23.83 -7.86 -11.32
C MET A 111 -23.17 -7.45 -12.62
N ASN A 112 -22.34 -6.41 -12.63
CA ASN A 112 -21.57 -6.02 -13.81
C ASN A 112 -20.72 -7.18 -14.34
N ILE A 113 -19.95 -7.84 -13.48
CA ILE A 113 -19.15 -8.99 -13.90
C ILE A 113 -20.02 -10.17 -14.32
N ASN A 114 -21.15 -10.44 -13.64
CA ASN A 114 -22.07 -11.49 -14.03
C ASN A 114 -22.68 -11.25 -15.42
N GLU A 115 -23.10 -10.02 -15.71
CA GLU A 115 -23.67 -9.63 -17.00
C GLU A 115 -22.64 -9.70 -18.12
N VAL A 116 -21.41 -9.21 -17.89
CA VAL A 116 -20.31 -9.28 -18.87
C VAL A 116 -19.97 -10.74 -19.18
N ILE A 117 -19.84 -11.59 -18.17
CA ILE A 117 -19.56 -13.02 -18.37
C ILE A 117 -20.71 -13.69 -19.14
N SER A 118 -21.95 -13.46 -18.73
CA SER A 118 -23.14 -14.03 -19.37
C SER A 118 -23.22 -13.66 -20.86
N ASN A 119 -23.16 -12.38 -21.18
CA ASN A 119 -23.32 -11.88 -22.54
C ASN A 119 -22.11 -12.24 -23.43
N ARG A 120 -20.91 -12.18 -22.90
CA ARG A 120 -19.71 -12.59 -23.67
C ARG A 120 -19.72 -14.09 -23.95
N ALA A 121 -20.07 -14.93 -22.97
CA ALA A 121 -20.21 -16.37 -23.14
C ALA A 121 -21.30 -16.71 -24.18
N HIS A 122 -22.43 -15.99 -24.17
CA HIS A 122 -23.48 -16.15 -25.20
C HIS A 122 -22.95 -15.89 -26.62
N VAL A 123 -22.17 -14.81 -26.80
CA VAL A 123 -21.56 -14.50 -28.10
C VAL A 123 -20.51 -15.54 -28.49
N LEU A 124 -19.68 -16.03 -27.56
CA LEU A 124 -18.71 -17.11 -27.81
C LEU A 124 -19.41 -18.41 -28.25
N ASN A 125 -20.61 -18.63 -27.74
CA ASN A 125 -21.47 -19.80 -28.12
C ASN A 125 -22.30 -19.55 -29.38
N GLY A 126 -22.00 -18.51 -30.16
CA GLY A 126 -22.65 -18.22 -31.45
C GLY A 126 -23.94 -17.41 -31.39
N GLY A 127 -24.33 -16.88 -30.21
CA GLY A 127 -25.47 -16.01 -30.03
C GLY A 127 -25.20 -14.55 -30.34
N THR A 128 -26.24 -13.73 -30.35
CA THR A 128 -26.20 -12.28 -30.63
C THR A 128 -26.58 -11.49 -29.36
N LEU A 129 -25.91 -10.36 -29.10
CA LEU A 129 -26.27 -9.46 -27.98
C LEU A 129 -27.70 -8.95 -28.11
N GLY A 130 -28.47 -8.95 -27.01
CA GLY A 130 -29.88 -8.59 -26.97
C GLY A 130 -30.83 -9.77 -27.12
N GLU A 131 -30.32 -10.93 -27.51
CA GLU A 131 -31.09 -12.18 -27.47
C GLU A 131 -31.05 -12.81 -26.07
N LYS A 132 -31.94 -13.77 -25.80
CA LYS A 132 -31.93 -14.52 -24.54
C LYS A 132 -30.65 -15.34 -24.43
N SER A 133 -29.84 -15.00 -23.49
CA SER A 133 -28.55 -15.69 -23.25
C SER A 133 -28.75 -17.16 -22.84
N SER A 134 -27.91 -18.04 -23.36
CA SER A 134 -27.79 -19.45 -22.93
C SER A 134 -27.17 -19.59 -21.54
N ILE A 135 -26.46 -18.55 -21.08
CA ILE A 135 -25.86 -18.44 -19.76
C ILE A 135 -26.57 -17.32 -19.00
N HIS A 136 -27.25 -17.64 -17.90
CA HIS A 136 -27.97 -16.63 -17.13
C HIS A 136 -27.08 -15.98 -16.07
N PRO A 137 -27.06 -14.62 -15.93
CA PRO A 137 -26.13 -13.94 -14.99
C PRO A 137 -26.39 -14.33 -13.53
N ASN A 138 -27.66 -14.55 -13.12
CA ASN A 138 -27.95 -14.93 -11.74
C ASN A 138 -27.97 -16.47 -11.54
N ASP A 139 -28.58 -17.22 -12.47
CA ASP A 139 -28.81 -18.65 -12.26
C ASP A 139 -27.61 -19.52 -12.57
N ASP A 140 -26.69 -19.05 -13.43
CA ASP A 140 -25.48 -19.76 -13.82
C ASP A 140 -24.20 -19.10 -13.29
N VAL A 141 -23.95 -17.82 -13.61
CA VAL A 141 -22.70 -17.13 -13.23
C VAL A 141 -22.67 -16.86 -11.74
N ASN A 142 -23.79 -16.44 -11.14
CA ASN A 142 -23.89 -16.15 -9.70
C ASN A 142 -24.41 -17.35 -8.88
N LYS A 143 -24.42 -18.55 -9.45
CA LYS A 143 -24.93 -19.75 -8.77
C LYS A 143 -24.22 -20.02 -7.46
N SER A 144 -24.98 -20.34 -6.40
CA SER A 144 -24.48 -20.59 -5.04
C SER A 144 -23.84 -19.38 -4.35
N GLN A 145 -24.11 -18.17 -4.82
CA GLN A 145 -23.46 -16.93 -4.38
C GLN A 145 -24.47 -15.85 -4.03
N SER A 146 -24.02 -14.86 -3.28
CA SER A 146 -24.66 -13.56 -3.08
C SER A 146 -23.62 -12.46 -3.32
N SER A 147 -24.07 -11.23 -3.64
CA SER A 147 -23.14 -10.08 -3.62
C SER A 147 -22.51 -9.87 -2.24
N ASN A 148 -23.21 -10.32 -1.17
CA ASN A 148 -22.79 -10.14 0.20
C ASN A 148 -21.55 -10.97 0.55
N ASP A 149 -21.36 -12.15 -0.04
CA ASP A 149 -20.17 -12.99 0.15
C ASP A 149 -19.16 -12.87 -0.99
N THR A 150 -19.57 -12.50 -2.21
CA THR A 150 -18.65 -12.35 -3.34
C THR A 150 -17.79 -11.10 -3.26
N PHE A 151 -18.36 -9.93 -2.92
CA PHE A 151 -17.60 -8.69 -2.89
C PHE A 151 -16.51 -8.70 -1.81
N PRO A 152 -16.75 -9.09 -0.54
CA PRO A 152 -15.69 -9.21 0.45
C PRO A 152 -14.63 -10.26 0.06
N THR A 153 -15.01 -11.34 -0.60
CA THR A 153 -14.05 -12.31 -1.15
C THR A 153 -13.15 -11.66 -2.21
N ALA A 154 -13.72 -10.88 -3.14
CA ALA A 154 -12.94 -10.14 -4.13
C ALA A 154 -12.02 -9.09 -3.46
N MET A 155 -12.47 -8.42 -2.39
CA MET A 155 -11.64 -7.51 -1.60
C MET A 155 -10.41 -8.22 -1.03
N HIS A 156 -10.59 -9.38 -0.41
CA HIS A 156 -9.52 -10.16 0.19
C HIS A 156 -8.52 -10.66 -0.86
N ILE A 157 -9.02 -11.19 -2.00
CA ILE A 157 -8.16 -11.65 -3.11
C ILE A 157 -7.33 -10.48 -3.64
N ALA A 158 -7.95 -9.34 -3.95
CA ALA A 158 -7.28 -8.17 -4.49
C ALA A 158 -6.24 -7.60 -3.51
N ALA A 159 -6.61 -7.46 -2.22
CA ALA A 159 -5.74 -6.95 -1.19
C ALA A 159 -4.53 -7.87 -0.95
N TYR A 160 -4.77 -9.16 -0.76
CA TYR A 160 -3.69 -10.15 -0.55
C TYR A 160 -2.71 -10.16 -1.73
N LYS A 161 -3.24 -10.27 -2.94
CA LYS A 161 -2.44 -10.28 -4.18
C LYS A 161 -1.60 -9.01 -4.31
N LYS A 162 -2.19 -7.83 -4.13
CA LYS A 162 -1.49 -6.54 -4.18
C LYS A 162 -0.35 -6.47 -3.17
N LEU A 163 -0.58 -6.91 -1.93
CA LEU A 163 0.44 -6.93 -0.91
C LEU A 163 1.62 -7.83 -1.30
N VAL A 164 1.35 -9.09 -1.65
CA VAL A 164 2.39 -10.10 -1.88
C VAL A 164 3.16 -9.86 -3.17
N GLU A 165 2.48 -9.46 -4.24
CA GLU A 165 3.11 -9.31 -5.56
C GLU A 165 3.79 -7.94 -5.75
N LYS A 166 3.36 -6.90 -5.05
CA LYS A 166 3.88 -5.55 -5.26
C LYS A 166 4.41 -4.89 -4.00
N THR A 167 3.61 -4.83 -2.93
CA THR A 167 3.97 -4.02 -1.76
C THR A 167 5.13 -4.59 -0.96
N PHE A 168 5.10 -5.88 -0.64
CA PHE A 168 6.20 -6.54 0.06
C PHE A 168 7.54 -6.39 -0.69
N PRO A 169 7.64 -6.78 -1.98
CA PRO A 169 8.91 -6.65 -2.71
C PRO A 169 9.44 -5.22 -2.77
N ALA A 170 8.56 -4.23 -2.87
CA ALA A 170 8.96 -2.82 -2.92
C ALA A 170 9.54 -2.31 -1.59
N VAL A 171 8.90 -2.65 -0.47
CA VAL A 171 9.37 -2.27 0.86
C VAL A 171 10.65 -3.03 1.23
N GLU A 172 10.74 -4.32 0.91
CA GLU A 172 11.94 -5.14 1.10
C GLU A 172 13.14 -4.56 0.35
N ARG A 173 12.95 -4.18 -0.91
CA ARG A 173 13.98 -3.54 -1.72
C ARG A 173 14.54 -2.28 -1.07
N LEU A 174 13.67 -1.38 -0.60
CA LEU A 174 14.08 -0.15 0.08
C LEU A 174 14.81 -0.46 1.41
N ARG A 175 14.30 -1.42 2.21
CA ARG A 175 14.93 -1.91 3.42
C ARG A 175 16.35 -2.42 3.14
N ASP A 176 16.54 -3.20 2.08
CA ASP A 176 17.84 -3.76 1.70
C ASP A 176 18.83 -2.67 1.28
N SER A 177 18.38 -1.65 0.56
CA SER A 177 19.20 -0.49 0.21
C SER A 177 19.63 0.32 1.45
N LEU A 178 18.74 0.52 2.42
CA LEU A 178 19.06 1.16 3.70
C LEU A 178 20.05 0.32 4.52
N THR A 179 19.88 -1.00 4.51
CA THR A 179 20.82 -1.94 5.16
C THR A 179 22.21 -1.85 4.54
N LYS A 180 22.27 -1.79 3.20
CA LYS A 180 23.53 -1.59 2.50
C LYS A 180 24.20 -0.25 2.86
N LYS A 181 23.42 0.84 2.92
CA LYS A 181 23.93 2.15 3.35
C LYS A 181 24.43 2.12 4.80
N SER A 182 23.76 1.39 5.68
CA SER A 182 24.23 1.18 7.06
C SER A 182 25.63 0.54 7.09
N GLU A 183 25.87 -0.49 6.28
CA GLU A 183 27.18 -1.14 6.20
C GLU A 183 28.23 -0.26 5.52
N ASP A 184 27.88 0.44 4.42
CA ASP A 184 28.80 1.34 3.69
C ASP A 184 29.27 2.52 4.57
N PHE A 185 28.45 2.93 5.54
CA PHE A 185 28.70 4.11 6.40
C PHE A 185 29.06 3.75 7.84
N LYS A 186 29.32 2.50 8.16
CA LYS A 186 29.55 2.02 9.53
C LYS A 186 30.70 2.68 10.25
N ASP A 187 31.74 3.12 9.52
CA ASP A 187 32.95 3.74 10.07
C ASP A 187 32.92 5.29 10.05
N ILE A 188 31.78 5.88 9.62
CA ILE A 188 31.67 7.35 9.52
C ILE A 188 31.04 7.89 10.79
N ILE A 189 31.88 8.39 11.70
CA ILE A 189 31.45 8.98 12.97
C ILE A 189 30.89 10.38 12.73
N LYS A 190 29.74 10.68 13.31
CA LYS A 190 29.04 11.95 13.20
C LYS A 190 28.47 12.40 14.54
N VAL A 191 28.05 13.66 14.61
CA VAL A 191 27.29 14.20 15.75
C VAL A 191 25.91 13.51 15.75
N GLY A 192 25.53 12.94 16.89
CA GLY A 192 24.15 12.56 17.16
C GLY A 192 23.29 13.78 17.45
N ARG A 193 21.98 13.68 17.26
CA ARG A 193 21.02 14.75 17.57
C ARG A 193 19.80 14.18 18.29
N THR A 194 19.49 14.81 19.43
CA THR A 194 18.22 14.62 20.15
C THR A 194 17.59 15.97 20.36
N HIS A 195 16.27 16.09 20.21
CA HIS A 195 15.54 17.38 20.24
C HIS A 195 16.06 18.39 19.18
N LEU A 196 16.68 17.93 18.10
CA LEU A 196 17.44 18.73 17.11
C LEU A 196 18.65 19.47 17.70
N MET A 197 19.06 19.12 18.92
CA MET A 197 20.27 19.63 19.58
C MET A 197 21.38 18.59 19.48
N ASP A 198 22.62 19.08 19.52
CA ASP A 198 23.82 18.24 19.51
C ASP A 198 23.81 17.23 20.67
N ALA A 199 24.14 15.99 20.37
CA ALA A 199 24.25 14.89 21.32
C ALA A 199 25.58 14.15 21.14
N THR A 200 25.77 13.07 21.89
CA THR A 200 26.96 12.22 21.78
C THR A 200 27.10 11.61 20.39
N PRO A 201 28.32 11.27 19.96
CA PRO A 201 28.58 10.69 18.65
C PRO A 201 27.87 9.33 18.43
N LEU A 202 27.59 9.03 17.17
CA LEU A 202 27.28 7.72 16.65
C LEU A 202 27.87 7.61 15.24
N THR A 203 27.78 6.45 14.59
CA THR A 203 28.12 6.39 13.16
C THR A 203 26.90 6.68 12.28
N LEU A 204 27.14 7.21 11.08
CA LEU A 204 26.11 7.35 10.05
C LEU A 204 25.50 5.98 9.71
N GLY A 205 26.29 4.91 9.74
CA GLY A 205 25.82 3.55 9.55
C GLY A 205 24.84 3.10 10.65
N GLN A 206 25.11 3.43 11.92
CA GLN A 206 24.16 3.15 13.02
C GLN A 206 22.84 3.89 12.83
N GLU A 207 22.87 5.13 12.36
CA GLU A 207 21.66 5.91 12.06
C GLU A 207 20.83 5.25 10.96
N PHE A 208 21.46 4.83 9.84
CA PHE A 208 20.78 4.10 8.75
C PHE A 208 20.30 2.70 9.17
N SER A 209 20.99 2.03 10.11
CA SER A 209 20.53 0.74 10.65
C SER A 209 19.18 0.85 11.35
N GLY A 210 18.96 1.98 12.04
CA GLY A 210 17.66 2.28 12.65
C GLY A 210 16.53 2.39 11.62
N TYR A 211 16.80 2.99 10.46
CA TYR A 211 15.83 3.10 9.36
C TYR A 211 15.50 1.73 8.76
N ALA A 212 16.50 0.92 8.48
CA ALA A 212 16.31 -0.45 7.99
C ALA A 212 15.47 -1.29 8.97
N SER A 213 15.78 -1.21 10.26
CA SER A 213 15.06 -1.92 11.31
C SER A 213 13.57 -1.50 11.42
N GLN A 214 13.25 -0.21 11.21
CA GLN A 214 11.86 0.26 11.17
C GLN A 214 11.06 -0.42 10.05
N LEU A 215 11.66 -0.59 8.87
CA LEU A 215 11.00 -1.28 7.75
C LEU A 215 10.90 -2.79 7.98
N ASP A 216 11.89 -3.43 8.60
CA ASP A 216 11.81 -4.84 8.99
C ASP A 216 10.63 -5.11 9.93
N TYR A 217 10.44 -4.28 10.94
CA TYR A 217 9.30 -4.40 11.83
C TYR A 217 7.98 -4.13 11.14
N GLY A 218 7.95 -3.17 10.19
CA GLY A 218 6.78 -2.90 9.35
C GLY A 218 6.41 -4.09 8.48
N LEU A 219 7.38 -4.70 7.79
CA LEU A 219 7.20 -5.92 6.99
C LEU A 219 6.70 -7.09 7.84
N LYS A 220 7.25 -7.29 9.03
CA LYS A 220 6.80 -8.31 9.96
C LYS A 220 5.35 -8.08 10.41
N ALA A 221 5.00 -6.83 10.76
CA ALA A 221 3.63 -6.49 11.13
C ALA A 221 2.66 -6.78 9.99
N LEU A 222 3.00 -6.36 8.75
CA LEU A 222 2.18 -6.61 7.57
C LEU A 222 2.04 -8.11 7.26
N SER A 223 3.13 -8.88 7.37
CA SER A 223 3.12 -10.34 7.17
C SER A 223 2.18 -11.06 8.14
N ASN A 224 2.10 -10.61 9.39
CA ASN A 224 1.22 -11.22 10.39
C ASN A 224 -0.27 -11.07 10.02
N THR A 225 -0.65 -10.05 9.26
CA THR A 225 -2.05 -9.80 8.86
C THR A 225 -2.53 -10.70 7.73
N LEU A 226 -1.61 -11.36 7.01
CA LEU A 226 -1.95 -12.23 5.88
C LEU A 226 -2.75 -13.46 6.30
N GLU A 227 -2.60 -13.93 7.53
CA GLU A 227 -3.35 -15.08 8.07
C GLU A 227 -4.86 -14.80 8.08
N HIS A 228 -5.28 -13.63 8.52
CA HIS A 228 -6.68 -13.24 8.52
C HIS A 228 -7.15 -12.85 7.10
N LEU A 229 -6.32 -12.15 6.34
CA LEU A 229 -6.67 -11.68 5.00
C LEU A 229 -6.88 -12.82 3.98
N ARG A 230 -6.29 -14.01 4.18
CA ARG A 230 -6.48 -15.18 3.31
C ARG A 230 -7.83 -15.89 3.51
N GLU A 231 -8.60 -15.55 4.54
CA GLU A 231 -9.89 -16.16 4.85
C GLU A 231 -11.01 -15.56 3.99
N LEU A 232 -11.75 -16.41 3.27
CA LEU A 232 -12.73 -15.98 2.28
C LEU A 232 -14.17 -16.14 2.76
N ALA A 233 -14.98 -15.11 2.59
CA ALA A 233 -16.40 -15.07 2.92
C ALA A 233 -17.26 -15.98 2.04
N LEU A 234 -16.79 -16.32 0.84
CA LEU A 234 -17.58 -17.05 -0.18
C LEU A 234 -18.09 -18.39 0.35
N GLY A 235 -19.36 -18.64 0.08
CA GLY A 235 -20.13 -19.76 0.64
C GLY A 235 -21.04 -19.37 1.79
N GLY A 236 -20.89 -18.17 2.38
CA GLY A 236 -21.83 -17.63 3.37
C GLY A 236 -23.16 -17.18 2.77
N THR A 237 -23.19 -16.91 1.48
CA THR A 237 -24.34 -16.40 0.71
C THR A 237 -24.90 -15.10 1.29
N ALA A 238 -26.22 -15.03 1.60
CA ALA A 238 -26.88 -13.77 1.94
C ALA A 238 -26.49 -13.19 3.31
N VAL A 239 -26.38 -14.05 4.34
CA VAL A 239 -26.20 -13.63 5.74
C VAL A 239 -25.17 -14.48 6.52
N GLY A 240 -24.50 -15.43 5.86
CA GLY A 240 -23.51 -16.31 6.49
C GLY A 240 -23.95 -17.77 6.70
N THR A 241 -25.22 -18.09 6.45
CA THR A 241 -25.78 -19.44 6.66
C THR A 241 -25.52 -20.42 5.52
N GLY A 242 -25.07 -19.92 4.34
CA GLY A 242 -24.87 -20.75 3.15
C GLY A 242 -26.18 -21.18 2.48
N LEU A 243 -27.26 -20.42 2.65
CA LEU A 243 -28.54 -20.71 2.01
C LEU A 243 -28.40 -20.88 0.49
N ASN A 244 -28.97 -21.98 -0.05
CA ASN A 244 -28.93 -22.35 -1.47
C ASN A 244 -27.54 -22.71 -2.04
N ALA A 245 -26.49 -22.78 -1.23
CA ALA A 245 -25.22 -23.35 -1.64
C ALA A 245 -25.18 -24.87 -1.36
N PRO A 246 -24.64 -25.69 -2.27
CA PRO A 246 -24.47 -27.11 -2.01
C PRO A 246 -23.43 -27.34 -0.88
N LYS A 247 -23.55 -28.47 -0.21
CA LYS A 247 -22.63 -28.85 0.88
C LYS A 247 -21.18 -28.85 0.39
N ASN A 248 -20.25 -28.30 1.16
CA ASN A 248 -18.82 -28.16 0.86
C ASN A 248 -18.51 -27.19 -0.29
N TYR A 249 -19.45 -26.38 -0.73
CA TYR A 249 -19.18 -25.36 -1.76
C TYR A 249 -18.10 -24.37 -1.31
N ASP A 250 -18.20 -23.86 -0.09
CA ASP A 250 -17.29 -22.90 0.52
C ASP A 250 -15.82 -23.39 0.53
N THR A 251 -15.58 -24.62 0.97
CA THR A 251 -14.25 -25.22 0.99
C THR A 251 -13.72 -25.48 -0.43
N LYS A 252 -14.59 -25.97 -1.31
CA LYS A 252 -14.21 -26.29 -2.70
C LYS A 252 -13.89 -25.06 -3.51
N VAL A 253 -14.68 -24.00 -3.37
CA VAL A 253 -14.45 -22.75 -4.12
C VAL A 253 -13.21 -22.03 -3.62
N ALA A 254 -12.94 -22.02 -2.31
CA ALA A 254 -11.71 -21.46 -1.75
C ALA A 254 -10.46 -22.22 -2.26
N LYS A 255 -10.55 -23.54 -2.38
CA LYS A 255 -9.48 -24.36 -2.97
C LYS A 255 -9.21 -23.97 -4.41
N TYR A 256 -10.23 -23.81 -5.26
CA TYR A 256 -10.05 -23.38 -6.64
C TYR A 256 -9.51 -21.95 -6.75
N ILE A 257 -9.93 -21.02 -5.87
CA ILE A 257 -9.35 -19.69 -5.81
C ILE A 257 -7.86 -19.78 -5.50
N SER A 258 -7.48 -20.60 -4.52
CA SER A 258 -6.07 -20.83 -4.17
C SER A 258 -5.26 -21.41 -5.34
N GLU A 259 -5.81 -22.38 -6.06
CA GLU A 259 -5.16 -23.00 -7.23
C GLU A 259 -4.98 -22.01 -8.38
N PHE A 260 -6.00 -21.19 -8.68
CA PHE A 260 -5.95 -20.26 -9.83
C PHE A 260 -5.12 -19.01 -9.58
N THR A 261 -5.02 -18.59 -8.31
CA THR A 261 -4.20 -17.43 -7.92
C THR A 261 -2.78 -17.81 -7.49
N GLU A 262 -2.53 -19.09 -7.25
CA GLU A 262 -1.30 -19.61 -6.61
C GLU A 262 -1.03 -19.02 -5.22
N LEU A 263 -2.09 -18.56 -4.54
CA LEU A 263 -2.04 -17.95 -3.21
C LEU A 263 -2.81 -18.79 -2.18
N PRO A 264 -2.46 -18.78 -0.89
CA PRO A 264 -2.92 -19.75 0.11
C PRO A 264 -4.30 -19.41 0.69
N PHE A 265 -5.28 -19.11 -0.13
CA PHE A 265 -6.63 -18.79 0.33
C PHE A 265 -7.33 -20.01 0.93
N ILE A 266 -8.12 -19.75 1.97
CA ILE A 266 -8.95 -20.74 2.66
C ILE A 266 -10.37 -20.20 2.88
N THR A 267 -11.30 -21.08 3.15
CA THR A 267 -12.66 -20.68 3.56
C THR A 267 -12.62 -20.08 4.96
N ALA A 268 -13.28 -18.93 5.18
CA ALA A 268 -13.36 -18.31 6.50
C ALA A 268 -14.03 -19.27 7.51
N PRO A 269 -13.48 -19.42 8.72
CA PRO A 269 -14.05 -20.28 9.74
C PRO A 269 -15.38 -19.77 10.29
N ASN A 270 -15.61 -18.46 10.21
CA ASN A 270 -16.85 -17.79 10.58
C ASN A 270 -17.37 -16.92 9.45
N LYS A 271 -18.42 -17.38 8.76
CA LYS A 271 -19.02 -16.66 7.64
C LYS A 271 -19.81 -15.42 8.06
N PHE A 272 -20.27 -15.35 9.29
CA PHE A 272 -21.04 -14.20 9.81
C PHE A 272 -20.11 -12.99 10.01
N GLU A 273 -18.93 -13.22 10.60
CA GLU A 273 -17.89 -12.19 10.71
C GLU A 273 -17.41 -11.76 9.31
N ALA A 274 -17.06 -12.72 8.46
CA ALA A 274 -16.49 -12.45 7.13
C ALA A 274 -17.43 -11.65 6.18
N LEU A 275 -18.76 -11.69 6.39
CA LEU A 275 -19.73 -10.90 5.62
C LEU A 275 -19.97 -9.52 6.25
N ALA A 276 -20.04 -9.44 7.56
CA ALA A 276 -20.55 -8.27 8.29
C ALA A 276 -19.45 -7.35 8.82
N ALA A 277 -18.26 -7.87 9.04
CA ALA A 277 -17.09 -7.13 9.48
C ALA A 277 -15.95 -7.24 8.45
N HIS A 278 -15.06 -6.28 8.44
CA HIS A 278 -13.90 -6.30 7.53
C HIS A 278 -12.63 -6.00 8.33
N ASP A 279 -12.51 -6.65 9.48
CA ASP A 279 -11.40 -6.49 10.42
C ASP A 279 -10.07 -6.85 9.78
N ALA A 280 -10.02 -7.85 8.89
CA ALA A 280 -8.82 -8.19 8.13
C ALA A 280 -8.29 -7.03 7.26
N ILE A 281 -9.18 -6.26 6.64
CA ILE A 281 -8.81 -5.06 5.86
C ILE A 281 -8.33 -3.94 6.78
N VAL A 282 -9.02 -3.71 7.91
CA VAL A 282 -8.64 -2.70 8.90
C VAL A 282 -7.28 -3.02 9.51
N GLU A 283 -7.05 -4.28 9.91
CA GLU A 283 -5.80 -4.77 10.48
C GLU A 283 -4.63 -4.61 9.49
N SER A 284 -4.81 -5.10 8.26
CA SER A 284 -3.76 -5.02 7.23
C SER A 284 -3.44 -3.57 6.85
N HIS A 285 -4.44 -2.70 6.77
CA HIS A 285 -4.20 -1.27 6.52
C HIS A 285 -3.51 -0.59 7.71
N GLY A 286 -3.80 -1.01 8.93
CA GLY A 286 -3.07 -0.57 10.13
C GLY A 286 -1.57 -0.87 10.05
N ALA A 287 -1.19 -2.00 9.47
CA ALA A 287 0.21 -2.34 9.21
C ALA A 287 0.82 -1.51 8.07
N LEU A 288 0.07 -1.23 6.99
CA LEU A 288 0.50 -0.26 5.95
C LEU A 288 0.74 1.13 6.54
N LYS A 289 -0.16 1.59 7.41
CA LYS A 289 0.01 2.85 8.15
C LYS A 289 1.29 2.86 8.98
N GLN A 290 1.63 1.78 9.68
CA GLN A 290 2.87 1.70 10.45
C GLN A 290 4.09 1.91 9.55
N ILE A 291 4.14 1.29 8.36
CA ILE A 291 5.22 1.48 7.39
C ILE A 291 5.25 2.94 6.92
N ALA A 292 4.11 3.54 6.61
CA ALA A 292 4.02 4.94 6.20
C ALA A 292 4.55 5.91 7.28
N VAL A 293 4.24 5.67 8.56
CA VAL A 293 4.78 6.44 9.69
C VAL A 293 6.31 6.34 9.75
N SER A 294 6.87 5.14 9.57
CA SER A 294 8.32 4.92 9.53
C SER A 294 8.96 5.63 8.34
N LEU A 295 8.39 5.49 7.15
CA LEU A 295 8.88 6.16 5.94
C LEU A 295 8.86 7.68 6.03
N PHE A 296 7.82 8.24 6.65
CA PHE A 296 7.74 9.68 6.87
C PHE A 296 8.93 10.18 7.69
N LYS A 297 9.24 9.51 8.80
CA LYS A 297 10.40 9.82 9.64
C LYS A 297 11.72 9.66 8.87
N ILE A 298 11.90 8.56 8.15
CA ILE A 298 13.11 8.29 7.37
C ILE A 298 13.34 9.37 6.30
N ALA A 299 12.28 9.71 5.55
CA ALA A 299 12.35 10.74 4.52
C ALA A 299 12.69 12.12 5.10
N GLN A 300 12.12 12.48 6.25
CA GLN A 300 12.42 13.74 6.92
C GLN A 300 13.84 13.82 7.44
N ASP A 301 14.37 12.76 8.03
CA ASP A 301 15.76 12.74 8.49
C ASP A 301 16.74 12.88 7.31
N ILE A 302 16.53 12.12 6.24
CA ILE A 302 17.36 12.21 5.02
C ILE A 302 17.29 13.62 4.43
N ARG A 303 16.09 14.19 4.33
CA ARG A 303 15.87 15.56 3.84
C ARG A 303 16.61 16.58 4.70
N MET A 304 16.58 16.43 6.02
CA MET A 304 17.22 17.33 6.96
C MET A 304 18.75 17.21 6.91
N MET A 305 19.30 15.99 6.88
CA MET A 305 20.74 15.77 6.73
C MET A 305 21.29 16.32 5.40
N ALA A 306 20.50 16.30 4.34
CA ALA A 306 20.86 16.84 3.02
C ALA A 306 20.66 18.35 2.89
N SER A 307 20.09 19.01 3.90
CA SER A 307 19.72 20.44 3.83
C SER A 307 20.92 21.37 3.63
N GLY A 308 20.70 22.42 2.85
CA GLY A 308 21.71 23.45 2.63
C GLY A 308 21.98 23.68 1.14
N PRO A 309 23.20 23.49 0.64
CA PRO A 309 24.37 22.79 1.21
C PRO A 309 25.23 23.61 2.19
N ARG A 310 25.12 24.93 2.21
CA ARG A 310 25.98 25.80 3.05
C ARG A 310 25.30 26.27 4.33
N SER A 311 23.99 26.59 4.26
CA SER A 311 23.20 27.17 5.36
C SER A 311 22.32 26.13 6.06
N GLY A 312 22.54 24.85 5.85
CA GLY A 312 21.84 23.74 6.50
C GLY A 312 22.82 22.74 7.09
N ILE A 313 22.32 21.54 7.41
CA ILE A 313 23.14 20.46 8.01
C ILE A 313 24.20 19.96 7.02
N GLY A 314 23.80 19.57 5.83
CA GLY A 314 24.71 19.20 4.74
C GLY A 314 25.62 18.00 5.00
N GLU A 315 25.23 17.04 5.84
CA GLU A 315 26.01 15.84 6.17
C GLU A 315 26.00 14.77 5.08
N ILE A 316 24.98 14.79 4.20
CA ILE A 316 24.88 13.86 3.08
C ILE A 316 24.56 14.61 1.79
N PHE A 317 24.93 13.99 0.68
CA PHE A 317 24.48 14.38 -0.66
C PHE A 317 23.42 13.39 -1.11
N ILE A 318 22.36 13.90 -1.74
CA ILE A 318 21.33 13.11 -2.42
C ILE A 318 21.44 13.34 -3.94
N PRO A 319 20.98 12.41 -4.79
CA PRO A 319 20.99 12.58 -6.23
C PRO A 319 20.28 13.84 -6.70
N GLU A 320 20.80 14.44 -7.75
CA GLU A 320 20.21 15.56 -8.47
C GLU A 320 19.34 15.00 -9.60
N ASN A 321 18.03 14.96 -9.42
CA ASN A 321 17.12 14.34 -10.40
C ASN A 321 16.53 15.36 -11.39
N GLU A 322 16.44 16.64 -10.99
CA GLU A 322 15.79 17.69 -11.75
C GLU A 322 16.24 19.09 -11.30
N PRO A 323 16.14 20.13 -12.16
CA PRO A 323 16.38 21.50 -11.75
C PRO A 323 15.41 21.94 -10.64
N GLY A 324 15.95 22.43 -9.52
CA GLY A 324 15.16 22.74 -8.32
C GLY A 324 14.50 24.11 -8.31
N SER A 325 14.81 25.00 -9.27
CA SER A 325 14.27 26.37 -9.29
C SER A 325 14.33 26.99 -10.69
N SER A 326 13.29 27.73 -11.04
CA SER A 326 13.25 28.52 -12.28
C SER A 326 14.05 29.83 -12.21
N ILE A 327 14.39 30.32 -11.02
CA ILE A 327 15.05 31.62 -10.79
C ILE A 327 16.37 31.54 -9.98
N MET A 328 16.69 30.37 -9.42
CA MET A 328 17.93 30.14 -8.65
C MET A 328 18.75 29.06 -9.35
N PRO A 329 19.67 29.41 -10.26
CA PRO A 329 20.46 28.42 -11.00
C PRO A 329 21.29 27.55 -10.05
N GLY A 330 21.30 26.23 -10.29
CA GLY A 330 22.06 25.26 -9.48
C GLY A 330 21.42 24.88 -8.15
N LYS A 331 20.20 25.35 -7.85
CA LYS A 331 19.46 24.86 -6.67
C LYS A 331 18.86 23.50 -6.96
N VAL A 332 19.13 22.54 -6.08
CA VAL A 332 18.56 21.18 -6.11
C VAL A 332 17.66 21.00 -4.89
N ASN A 333 16.48 20.44 -5.09
CA ASN A 333 15.52 20.19 -4.02
C ASN A 333 15.47 18.70 -3.66
N PRO A 334 15.13 18.36 -2.40
CA PRO A 334 14.96 16.96 -1.97
C PRO A 334 13.59 16.41 -2.39
N THR A 335 13.31 16.37 -3.70
CA THR A 335 11.98 16.11 -4.25
C THR A 335 11.46 14.72 -3.95
N GLN A 336 12.33 13.71 -3.89
CA GLN A 336 11.96 12.34 -3.53
C GLN A 336 11.49 12.24 -2.06
N PRO A 337 12.21 12.76 -1.04
CA PRO A 337 11.67 12.86 0.31
C PRO A 337 10.33 13.61 0.40
N GLU A 338 10.15 14.67 -0.39
CA GLU A 338 8.88 15.41 -0.43
C GLU A 338 7.74 14.55 -0.96
N ALA A 339 7.95 13.83 -2.07
CA ALA A 339 6.96 12.92 -2.64
C ALA A 339 6.57 11.81 -1.66
N VAL A 340 7.56 11.17 -1.02
CA VAL A 340 7.32 10.13 0.00
C VAL A 340 6.46 10.65 1.14
N THR A 341 6.75 11.85 1.66
CA THR A 341 5.97 12.40 2.78
C THR A 341 4.52 12.72 2.39
N MET A 342 4.27 13.15 1.14
CA MET A 342 2.90 13.34 0.62
C MET A 342 2.16 12.00 0.50
N VAL A 343 2.82 10.95 -0.01
CA VAL A 343 2.24 9.60 -0.07
C VAL A 343 1.90 9.09 1.32
N CYS A 344 2.80 9.25 2.29
CA CYS A 344 2.53 8.87 3.68
C CYS A 344 1.31 9.61 4.26
N ALA A 345 1.17 10.90 3.99
CA ALA A 345 0.01 11.68 4.42
C ALA A 345 -1.30 11.14 3.81
N GLN A 346 -1.29 10.76 2.52
CA GLN A 346 -2.44 10.15 1.86
C GLN A 346 -2.82 8.81 2.51
N ILE A 347 -1.83 7.94 2.79
CA ILE A 347 -2.06 6.64 3.44
C ILE A 347 -2.67 6.82 4.84
N LEU A 348 -2.22 7.82 5.62
CA LEU A 348 -2.80 8.14 6.92
C LEU A 348 -4.26 8.61 6.80
N GLY A 349 -4.58 9.38 5.77
CA GLY A 349 -5.96 9.78 5.45
C GLY A 349 -6.83 8.59 5.08
N ASN A 350 -6.31 7.69 4.25
CA ASN A 350 -7.00 6.46 3.84
C ASN A 350 -7.23 5.52 5.04
N ASP A 351 -6.28 5.45 5.98
CA ASP A 351 -6.45 4.67 7.23
C ASP A 351 -7.62 5.16 8.07
N THR A 352 -7.78 6.46 8.16
CA THR A 352 -8.94 7.06 8.86
C THR A 352 -10.25 6.66 8.17
N THR A 353 -10.30 6.72 6.84
CA THR A 353 -11.47 6.31 6.06
C THR A 353 -11.79 4.83 6.26
N ILE A 354 -10.79 3.94 6.19
CA ILE A 354 -10.96 2.50 6.38
C ILE A 354 -11.39 2.17 7.81
N SER A 355 -10.76 2.79 8.81
CA SER A 355 -11.11 2.59 10.22
C SER A 355 -12.55 3.00 10.49
N PHE A 356 -12.97 4.18 9.98
CA PHE A 356 -14.35 4.63 10.11
C PHE A 356 -15.32 3.68 9.39
N ALA A 357 -15.03 3.28 8.16
CA ALA A 357 -15.83 2.35 7.39
C ALA A 357 -15.94 0.96 8.07
N GLY A 358 -14.88 0.52 8.75
CA GLY A 358 -14.87 -0.72 9.55
C GLY A 358 -15.80 -0.67 10.76
N THR A 359 -16.05 0.52 11.34
CA THR A 359 -17.02 0.67 12.45
C THR A 359 -18.46 0.56 11.99
N GLN A 360 -18.70 0.64 10.69
CA GLN A 360 -20.05 0.59 10.11
C GLN A 360 -20.44 -0.87 9.88
N GLY A 361 -21.72 -1.09 9.73
CA GLY A 361 -22.29 -2.41 9.59
C GLY A 361 -23.38 -2.60 10.62
N HIS A 362 -24.52 -3.08 10.16
CA HIS A 362 -25.64 -3.38 11.01
C HIS A 362 -25.99 -4.84 10.80
N PHE A 363 -25.93 -5.61 11.91
CA PHE A 363 -26.20 -7.04 11.90
C PHE A 363 -25.28 -7.81 10.93
N GLU A 364 -25.80 -8.38 9.84
CA GLU A 364 -25.09 -9.33 9.00
C GLU A 364 -24.39 -8.70 7.77
N LEU A 365 -24.33 -7.35 7.66
CA LEU A 365 -23.71 -6.72 6.51
C LEU A 365 -23.11 -5.34 6.80
N ASN A 366 -21.84 -5.16 6.44
CA ASN A 366 -21.21 -3.87 6.29
C ASN A 366 -21.44 -3.35 4.85
N VAL A 367 -21.92 -2.12 4.71
CA VAL A 367 -22.23 -1.48 3.43
C VAL A 367 -21.27 -0.34 3.05
N PHE A 368 -20.01 -0.44 3.46
CA PHE A 368 -18.91 0.48 3.12
C PHE A 368 -17.79 -0.20 2.33
N LYS A 369 -18.06 -1.39 1.80
CA LYS A 369 -17.05 -2.24 1.14
C LYS A 369 -16.33 -1.56 -0.04
N PRO A 370 -17.00 -0.90 -0.99
CA PRO A 370 -16.31 -0.29 -2.13
C PRO A 370 -15.29 0.78 -1.73
N VAL A 371 -15.62 1.64 -0.76
CA VAL A 371 -14.69 2.67 -0.29
C VAL A 371 -13.52 2.09 0.49
N MET A 372 -13.73 1.00 1.24
CA MET A 372 -12.64 0.29 1.92
C MET A 372 -11.67 -0.33 0.90
N ALA A 373 -12.19 -1.04 -0.09
CA ALA A 373 -11.39 -1.65 -1.15
C ALA A 373 -10.55 -0.62 -1.91
N TYR A 374 -11.17 0.49 -2.31
CA TYR A 374 -10.48 1.56 -3.04
C TYR A 374 -9.33 2.16 -2.24
N ASN A 375 -9.59 2.57 -0.99
CA ASN A 375 -8.56 3.20 -0.15
C ASN A 375 -7.44 2.22 0.21
N PHE A 376 -7.76 0.94 0.43
CA PHE A 376 -6.75 -0.09 0.70
C PHE A 376 -5.81 -0.28 -0.49
N LEU A 377 -6.37 -0.53 -1.67
CA LEU A 377 -5.59 -0.78 -2.89
C LEU A 377 -4.76 0.44 -3.29
N GLN A 378 -5.33 1.66 -3.18
CA GLN A 378 -4.60 2.89 -3.41
C GLN A 378 -3.41 3.02 -2.45
N SER A 379 -3.61 2.75 -1.16
CA SER A 379 -2.52 2.83 -0.17
C SER A 379 -1.41 1.83 -0.45
N ALA A 380 -1.75 0.59 -0.75
CA ALA A 380 -0.78 -0.47 -1.06
C ALA A 380 0.02 -0.15 -2.33
N GLU A 381 -0.64 0.37 -3.36
CA GLU A 381 -0.02 0.81 -4.62
C GLU A 381 0.93 1.98 -4.40
N LEU A 382 0.43 3.07 -3.79
CA LEU A 382 1.22 4.28 -3.54
C LEU A 382 2.44 4.01 -2.65
N LEU A 383 2.28 3.14 -1.64
CA LEU A 383 3.38 2.75 -0.77
C LEU A 383 4.48 2.04 -1.55
N ALA A 384 4.09 1.09 -2.40
CA ALA A 384 5.02 0.33 -3.23
C ALA A 384 5.78 1.25 -4.21
N ASP A 385 5.05 2.08 -4.95
CA ASP A 385 5.64 3.01 -5.92
C ASP A 385 6.58 4.02 -5.23
N ALA A 386 6.17 4.55 -4.07
CA ALA A 386 7.00 5.47 -3.30
C ALA A 386 8.29 4.80 -2.80
N CYS A 387 8.23 3.55 -2.33
CA CYS A 387 9.43 2.82 -1.90
C CYS A 387 10.40 2.59 -3.05
N ILE A 388 9.91 2.18 -4.23
CA ILE A 388 10.73 1.96 -5.42
C ILE A 388 11.36 3.28 -5.88
N SER A 389 10.56 4.33 -6.02
CA SER A 389 11.02 5.63 -6.48
C SER A 389 12.05 6.24 -5.51
N PHE A 390 11.80 6.15 -4.22
CA PHE A 390 12.69 6.65 -3.19
C PHE A 390 14.02 5.88 -3.14
N ASP A 391 13.98 4.57 -3.34
CA ASP A 391 15.18 3.76 -3.48
C ASP A 391 16.00 4.18 -4.70
N GLU A 392 15.39 4.13 -5.88
CA GLU A 392 16.10 4.34 -7.16
C GLU A 392 16.64 5.76 -7.32
N HIS A 393 15.88 6.76 -6.89
CA HIS A 393 16.17 8.16 -7.15
C HIS A 393 16.68 8.94 -5.94
N CYS A 394 16.82 8.29 -4.77
CA CYS A 394 17.36 8.93 -3.58
C CYS A 394 18.31 8.01 -2.81
N VAL A 395 17.80 6.97 -2.14
CA VAL A 395 18.56 6.20 -1.14
C VAL A 395 19.78 5.53 -1.74
N SER A 396 19.67 4.88 -2.88
CA SER A 396 20.78 4.19 -3.55
C SER A 396 21.93 5.13 -3.90
N GLY A 397 21.64 6.40 -4.18
CA GLY A 397 22.61 7.43 -4.57
C GLY A 397 23.14 8.30 -3.42
N ILE A 398 22.72 8.09 -2.17
CA ILE A 398 23.20 8.87 -1.02
C ILE A 398 24.70 8.68 -0.85
N LEU A 399 25.42 9.81 -0.70
CA LEU A 399 26.87 9.87 -0.39
C LEU A 399 27.09 10.69 0.87
N PRO A 400 28.09 10.33 1.73
CA PRO A 400 28.40 11.09 2.92
C PRO A 400 29.26 12.32 2.57
N ASN A 401 28.95 13.47 3.15
CA ASN A 401 29.80 14.65 3.11
C ASN A 401 30.80 14.61 4.28
N LYS A 402 31.86 13.82 4.10
CA LYS A 402 32.86 13.57 5.15
C LYS A 402 33.48 14.85 5.71
N LEU A 403 33.71 15.86 4.86
CA LEU A 403 34.28 17.14 5.32
C LEU A 403 33.34 17.86 6.28
N LYS A 404 32.07 17.92 5.93
CA LYS A 404 31.05 18.57 6.78
C LYS A 404 30.79 17.77 8.05
N ILE A 405 30.70 16.46 7.95
CA ILE A 405 30.54 15.56 9.11
C ILE A 405 31.66 15.75 10.10
N ASN A 406 32.92 15.72 9.65
CA ASN A 406 34.13 15.92 10.52
C ASN A 406 34.11 17.30 11.16
N SER A 407 33.84 18.35 10.38
CA SER A 407 33.80 19.72 10.93
C SER A 407 32.71 19.89 12.00
N LEU A 408 31.54 19.29 11.81
CA LEU A 408 30.48 19.35 12.82
C LEU A 408 30.84 18.54 14.07
N LEU A 409 31.48 17.38 13.92
CA LEU A 409 31.90 16.53 15.02
C LEU A 409 32.99 17.22 15.87
N GLU A 410 34.02 17.77 15.23
CA GLU A 410 35.12 18.45 15.90
C GLU A 410 34.68 19.68 16.73
N ASN A 411 33.64 20.37 16.26
CA ASN A 411 33.06 21.54 16.93
C ASN A 411 31.97 21.19 17.96
N SER A 412 31.60 19.92 18.12
CA SER A 412 30.52 19.52 19.05
C SER A 412 31.01 19.65 20.51
N LEU A 413 30.27 20.46 21.27
CA LEU A 413 30.53 20.58 22.72
C LEU A 413 30.15 19.33 23.50
N MET A 414 29.36 18.41 22.91
CA MET A 414 28.89 17.18 23.58
C MET A 414 30.00 16.12 23.66
N LEU A 415 31.10 16.29 22.97
CA LEU A 415 32.34 15.48 23.17
C LEU A 415 32.88 15.59 24.60
N VAL A 416 32.53 16.64 25.32
CA VAL A 416 32.87 16.83 26.76
C VAL A 416 32.40 15.66 27.62
N THR A 417 31.38 14.92 27.20
CA THR A 417 30.86 13.75 27.92
C THR A 417 31.93 12.69 28.17
N ALA A 418 32.94 12.58 27.30
CA ALA A 418 34.08 11.69 27.47
C ALA A 418 34.93 12.05 28.68
N LEU A 419 34.90 13.31 29.16
CA LEU A 419 35.64 13.76 30.33
C LEU A 419 34.97 13.39 31.66
N ASN A 420 33.67 13.03 31.67
CA ASN A 420 32.93 12.73 32.90
C ASN A 420 33.60 11.69 33.81
N PRO A 421 34.13 10.56 33.28
CA PRO A 421 34.83 9.57 34.13
C PRO A 421 36.10 10.08 34.76
N HIS A 422 36.76 11.11 34.20
CA HIS A 422 38.08 11.59 34.58
C HIS A 422 38.02 12.79 35.53
N ILE A 423 37.16 13.78 35.24
CA ILE A 423 37.11 15.04 35.99
C ILE A 423 35.75 15.28 36.67
N GLY A 424 34.78 14.39 36.47
CA GLY A 424 33.43 14.49 37.00
C GLY A 424 32.50 15.39 36.16
N TYR A 425 31.20 15.16 36.26
CA TYR A 425 30.14 15.83 35.47
C TYR A 425 30.17 17.37 35.63
N GLU A 426 30.30 17.89 36.86
CA GLU A 426 30.28 19.34 37.11
C GLU A 426 31.42 20.08 36.43
N ASN A 427 32.61 19.50 36.46
CA ASN A 427 33.80 20.11 35.84
C ASN A 427 33.73 20.03 34.30
N ALA A 428 33.26 18.91 33.75
CA ALA A 428 32.98 18.77 32.34
C ALA A 428 31.92 19.79 31.85
N ALA A 429 30.86 20.00 32.63
CA ALA A 429 29.83 20.99 32.33
C ALA A 429 30.38 22.43 32.36
N LYS A 430 31.31 22.76 33.28
CA LYS A 430 31.97 24.07 33.31
C LYS A 430 32.82 24.31 32.04
N ILE A 431 33.59 23.32 31.60
CA ILE A 431 34.40 23.40 30.37
C ILE A 431 33.48 23.64 29.15
N ALA A 432 32.43 22.84 28.97
CA ALA A 432 31.49 23.00 27.85
C ALA A 432 30.82 24.39 27.86
N LYS A 433 30.35 24.85 29.02
CA LYS A 433 29.74 26.16 29.17
C LYS A 433 30.72 27.31 28.89
N SER A 434 31.96 27.17 29.31
CA SER A 434 33.02 28.15 29.03
C SER A 434 33.32 28.21 27.54
N ALA A 435 33.49 27.06 26.90
CA ALA A 435 33.70 26.97 25.45
C ALA A 435 32.54 27.61 24.65
N TYR A 436 31.29 27.34 25.04
CA TYR A 436 30.12 27.96 24.44
C TYR A 436 30.10 29.48 24.55
N ASN A 437 30.35 30.00 25.78
CA ASN A 437 30.28 31.43 26.05
C ASN A 437 31.45 32.22 25.39
N ASN A 438 32.59 31.60 25.28
CA ASN A 438 33.80 32.26 24.75
C ASN A 438 33.94 32.02 23.23
N GLY A 439 33.12 31.12 22.62
CA GLY A 439 33.29 30.75 21.22
C GLY A 439 34.59 30.01 20.93
N THR A 440 35.14 29.32 21.91
CA THR A 440 36.39 28.55 21.84
C THR A 440 36.12 27.05 21.69
N SER A 441 37.12 26.26 21.39
CA SER A 441 37.01 24.80 21.35
C SER A 441 36.98 24.19 22.77
N LEU A 442 36.43 23.00 22.89
CA LEU A 442 36.49 22.23 24.14
C LEU A 442 37.90 22.00 24.59
N ARG A 443 38.82 21.71 23.66
CA ARG A 443 40.22 21.46 23.93
C ARG A 443 40.90 22.69 24.56
N GLU A 444 40.69 23.88 24.00
CA GLU A 444 41.22 25.13 24.56
C GLU A 444 40.71 25.38 25.96
N GLU A 445 39.43 25.30 26.22
CA GLU A 445 38.85 25.55 27.52
C GLU A 445 39.20 24.47 28.54
N ALA A 446 39.36 23.22 28.11
CA ALA A 446 39.85 22.16 28.98
C ALA A 446 41.28 22.44 29.50
N ILE A 447 42.18 22.84 28.63
CA ILE A 447 43.54 23.22 28.98
C ILE A 447 43.56 24.50 29.85
N ASN A 448 42.80 25.53 29.44
CA ASN A 448 42.70 26.79 30.18
C ASN A 448 42.12 26.61 31.59
N SER A 449 41.30 25.62 31.80
CA SER A 449 40.77 25.28 33.12
C SER A 449 41.81 24.81 34.13
N GLY A 450 42.96 24.34 33.64
CA GLY A 450 44.02 23.76 34.46
C GLY A 450 43.67 22.37 35.04
N MET A 451 42.53 21.77 34.65
CA MET A 451 42.06 20.49 35.18
C MET A 451 42.69 19.28 34.48
N LEU A 452 43.19 19.47 33.25
CA LEU A 452 43.82 18.43 32.43
C LEU A 452 44.78 19.05 31.41
N THR A 453 45.71 18.25 30.95
CA THR A 453 46.66 18.63 29.90
C THR A 453 46.11 18.41 28.51
N GLY A 454 46.75 18.97 27.49
CA GLY A 454 46.37 18.72 26.09
C GLY A 454 46.52 17.24 25.70
N GLU A 455 47.53 16.54 26.21
CA GLU A 455 47.73 15.11 25.95
C GLU A 455 46.64 14.25 26.59
N GLU A 456 46.23 14.58 27.81
CA GLU A 456 45.09 13.92 28.49
C GLU A 456 43.80 14.16 27.74
N PHE A 457 43.53 15.40 27.29
CA PHE A 457 42.34 15.70 26.47
C PHE A 457 42.32 14.85 25.21
N ASP A 458 43.42 14.87 24.44
CA ASP A 458 43.51 14.15 23.17
C ASP A 458 43.42 12.63 23.34
N SER A 459 43.83 12.10 24.51
CA SER A 459 43.67 10.68 24.86
C SER A 459 42.28 10.31 25.31
N TRP A 460 41.58 11.18 26.06
CA TRP A 460 40.28 10.86 26.66
C TRP A 460 39.11 11.22 25.76
N VAL A 461 39.24 12.27 24.93
CA VAL A 461 38.18 12.75 24.02
C VAL A 461 38.43 12.20 22.62
N ASN A 462 38.21 10.91 22.48
CA ASN A 462 38.26 10.24 21.18
C ASN A 462 36.84 9.78 20.77
N PRO A 463 36.25 10.35 19.72
CA PRO A 463 34.91 9.98 19.29
C PRO A 463 34.72 8.50 19.00
N LYS A 464 35.78 7.76 18.63
CA LYS A 464 35.72 6.30 18.40
C LYS A 464 35.42 5.50 19.66
N ASP A 465 35.81 5.99 20.81
CA ASP A 465 35.61 5.33 22.09
C ASP A 465 34.24 5.69 22.72
N MET A 466 33.46 6.55 22.05
CA MET A 466 32.16 7.03 22.49
C MET A 466 30.98 6.33 21.78
N ILE A 467 31.22 5.41 20.83
CA ILE A 467 30.24 4.74 19.99
C ILE A 467 30.16 3.25 20.29
#